data_9181ff0da80277eb2d73c87f13ff6a5a
#
_entry.id   9181ff0da80277eb2d73c87f13ff6a5a
#
_cell.length_a   1.000
_cell.length_b   1.000
_cell.length_c   1.000
_cell.angle_alpha   90.00
_cell.angle_beta   90.00
_cell.angle_gamma   90.00
#
_symmetry.space_group_name_H-M   'P 1'
#
loop_
_entity.id
_entity.type
_entity.pdbx_description
1 polymer ?
#
loop_
_entity_poly.entity_id
_entity_poly.type
_entity_poly.pdbx_seq_one_letter_code
_entity_poly.pdbx_strand_id
1 'polypeptide(L)'
;MKIALVLIFVLSIAYVHLRGRVRHKLTRQLGDHSSFLAPVNSFLYLFSKHPAKPYLPVEAFPELQPLQEHWQEIRAEAQQLLHVGEIKKSDNYDDVGFNSFFKTGWKRFYLKWYGESHPSAMTLCPRTTELLQGIGTVKAAMFATLPPGAKLVRHRDPYAGSYRFHLGLDTPNDEGCYIDVDGEKYSWRDGEGVVFDETYIHYAANTTEHNRIILFCDIERPLKYRWATAFNRWFSRNVMAAAAAPNDAGDKTGAINRLFTRIYRIRERGKALKKRNRMRYYLEKWLVVAALIVLFIYI
;
A
#
# COMPACT_ATOMS: atom_id res chain seq x y z
N MET A 1 22.49 11.44 -23.67
CA MET A 1 21.12 11.14 -23.20
C MET A 1 21.11 9.95 -22.23
N LYS A 2 21.59 8.74 -22.59
CA LYS A 2 21.57 7.55 -21.70
C LYS A 2 22.25 7.78 -20.34
N ILE A 3 23.44 8.39 -20.29
CA ILE A 3 24.17 8.69 -19.05
C ILE A 3 23.34 9.61 -18.14
N ALA A 4 22.70 10.64 -18.67
CA ALA A 4 21.87 11.56 -17.89
C ALA A 4 20.66 10.83 -17.25
N LEU A 5 20.01 9.93 -17.99
CA LEU A 5 18.91 9.12 -17.45
C LEU A 5 19.37 8.19 -16.31
N VAL A 6 20.55 7.55 -16.48
CA VAL A 6 21.13 6.71 -15.43
C VAL A 6 21.46 7.54 -14.18
N LEU A 7 22.06 8.73 -14.36
CA LEU A 7 22.38 9.63 -13.25
C LEU A 7 21.10 10.09 -12.51
N ILE A 8 20.06 10.50 -13.24
CA ILE A 8 18.77 10.86 -12.63
C ILE A 8 18.22 9.70 -11.81
N PHE A 9 18.27 8.49 -12.34
CA PHE A 9 17.77 7.30 -11.65
C PHE A 9 18.57 7.02 -10.37
N VAL A 10 19.90 7.03 -10.43
CA VAL A 10 20.79 6.77 -9.29
C VAL A 10 20.62 7.86 -8.21
N LEU A 11 20.60 9.14 -8.61
CA LEU A 11 20.41 10.25 -7.68
C LEU A 11 19.02 10.21 -7.02
N SER A 12 18.00 9.80 -7.76
CA SER A 12 16.65 9.60 -7.22
C SER A 12 16.61 8.48 -6.17
N ILE A 13 17.28 7.35 -6.44
CA ILE A 13 17.40 6.26 -5.44
C ILE A 13 18.16 6.76 -4.19
N ALA A 14 19.25 7.47 -4.36
CA ALA A 14 20.01 8.04 -3.25
C ALA A 14 19.13 8.99 -2.42
N TYR A 15 18.37 9.87 -3.07
CA TYR A 15 17.44 10.78 -2.40
C TYR A 15 16.37 10.02 -1.60
N VAL A 16 15.71 9.03 -2.20
CA VAL A 16 14.70 8.20 -1.53
C VAL A 16 15.31 7.42 -0.35
N HIS A 17 16.55 6.93 -0.51
CA HIS A 17 17.27 6.22 0.55
C HIS A 17 17.62 7.14 1.74
N LEU A 18 18.05 8.36 1.45
CA LEU A 18 18.48 9.32 2.47
C LEU A 18 17.31 10.08 3.11
N ARG A 19 16.11 9.99 2.54
CA ARG A 19 14.92 10.63 3.07
C ARG A 19 14.48 9.92 4.36
N GLY A 20 14.35 10.68 5.44
CA GLY A 20 13.97 10.18 6.76
C GLY A 20 15.16 9.80 7.65
N ARG A 21 14.85 9.59 8.93
CA ARG A 21 15.80 9.18 9.98
C ARG A 21 16.05 7.68 9.94
N VAL A 22 14.97 6.89 9.74
CA VAL A 22 15.03 5.43 9.64
C VAL A 22 15.33 5.03 8.20
N ARG A 23 16.34 4.17 8.01
CA ARG A 23 16.81 3.76 6.68
C ARG A 23 16.91 2.25 6.55
N HIS A 24 16.64 1.72 5.36
CA HIS A 24 17.00 0.36 5.01
C HIS A 24 18.52 0.22 4.87
N LYS A 25 19.04 -0.99 5.08
CA LYS A 25 20.40 -1.33 4.60
C LYS A 25 20.45 -1.09 3.09
N LEU A 26 21.58 -0.61 2.56
CA LEU A 26 21.72 -0.25 1.14
C LEU A 26 21.37 -1.45 0.21
N THR A 27 21.81 -2.65 0.57
CA THR A 27 21.50 -3.88 -0.18
C THR A 27 20.00 -4.17 -0.25
N ARG A 28 19.23 -3.84 0.80
CA ARG A 28 17.77 -3.96 0.79
C ARG A 28 17.15 -2.84 -0.03
N GLN A 29 17.66 -1.60 0.05
CA GLN A 29 17.16 -0.47 -0.71
C GLN A 29 17.24 -0.73 -2.22
N LEU A 30 18.33 -1.28 -2.72
CA LEU A 30 18.50 -1.57 -4.16
C LEU A 30 17.45 -2.56 -4.69
N GLY A 31 16.97 -3.49 -3.86
CA GLY A 31 15.90 -4.45 -4.21
C GLY A 31 14.50 -4.01 -3.79
N ASP A 32 14.36 -2.82 -3.20
CA ASP A 32 13.08 -2.32 -2.73
C ASP A 32 12.28 -1.70 -3.88
N HIS A 33 10.96 -1.91 -3.86
CA HIS A 33 10.05 -1.38 -4.90
C HIS A 33 10.07 0.16 -4.98
N SER A 34 10.39 0.87 -3.90
CA SER A 34 10.53 2.33 -3.90
C SER A 34 11.70 2.80 -4.77
N SER A 35 12.71 1.94 -5.01
CA SER A 35 13.81 2.24 -5.92
C SER A 35 13.39 2.28 -7.38
N PHE A 36 12.44 1.41 -7.79
CA PHE A 36 11.89 1.45 -9.15
C PHE A 36 11.11 2.74 -9.43
N LEU A 37 10.37 3.22 -8.44
CA LEU A 37 9.59 4.45 -8.55
C LEU A 37 10.37 5.71 -8.10
N ALA A 38 11.66 5.58 -7.77
CA ALA A 38 12.45 6.69 -7.23
C ALA A 38 12.42 7.97 -8.09
N PRO A 39 12.52 7.94 -9.44
CA PRO A 39 12.41 9.15 -10.25
C PRO A 39 11.03 9.81 -10.16
N VAL A 40 9.96 9.00 -10.21
CA VAL A 40 8.58 9.48 -10.05
C VAL A 40 8.36 10.06 -8.66
N ASN A 41 8.82 9.36 -7.62
CA ASN A 41 8.69 9.81 -6.25
C ASN A 41 9.48 11.10 -6.00
N SER A 42 10.71 11.21 -6.49
CA SER A 42 11.53 12.42 -6.36
C SER A 42 10.86 13.63 -7.02
N PHE A 43 10.25 13.43 -8.19
CA PHE A 43 9.44 14.44 -8.84
C PHE A 43 8.25 14.88 -7.96
N LEU A 44 7.49 13.93 -7.41
CA LEU A 44 6.33 14.21 -6.57
C LEU A 44 6.71 14.92 -5.26
N TYR A 45 7.84 14.56 -4.65
CA TYR A 45 8.35 15.26 -3.46
C TYR A 45 8.74 16.71 -3.77
N LEU A 46 9.42 16.96 -4.88
CA LEU A 46 9.86 18.28 -5.30
C LEU A 46 8.68 19.26 -5.45
N PHE A 47 7.56 18.76 -5.96
CA PHE A 47 6.37 19.55 -6.21
C PHE A 47 5.28 19.42 -5.14
N SER A 48 5.55 18.74 -4.02
CA SER A 48 4.60 18.63 -2.90
C SER A 48 4.34 20.01 -2.27
N LYS A 49 3.07 20.28 -1.93
CA LYS A 49 2.69 21.48 -1.16
C LYS A 49 3.09 21.38 0.31
N HIS A 50 3.02 20.18 0.86
CA HIS A 50 3.34 19.96 2.27
C HIS A 50 4.84 19.70 2.47
N PRO A 51 5.39 20.05 3.63
CA PRO A 51 6.77 19.75 3.98
C PRO A 51 7.03 18.25 4.07
N ALA A 52 8.31 17.87 3.93
CA ALA A 52 8.74 16.48 4.07
C ALA A 52 8.80 16.09 5.55
N LYS A 53 7.65 15.68 6.11
CA LYS A 53 7.49 15.21 7.50
C LYS A 53 6.82 13.86 7.52
N PRO A 54 7.11 13.00 8.53
CA PRO A 54 6.47 11.71 8.70
C PRO A 54 4.96 11.85 8.89
N TYR A 55 4.52 12.74 9.78
CA TYR A 55 3.12 13.02 10.06
C TYR A 55 2.74 14.43 9.60
N LEU A 56 1.50 14.58 9.20
CA LEU A 56 0.88 15.82 8.77
C LEU A 56 -0.36 16.08 9.64
N PRO A 57 -0.65 17.36 9.97
CA PRO A 57 -1.87 17.67 10.71
C PRO A 57 -3.10 17.29 9.87
N VAL A 58 -4.07 16.59 10.48
CA VAL A 58 -5.28 16.15 9.78
C VAL A 58 -6.12 17.33 9.31
N GLU A 59 -6.04 18.45 10.01
CA GLU A 59 -6.71 19.72 9.70
C GLU A 59 -6.25 20.33 8.37
N ALA A 60 -5.09 19.91 7.86
CA ALA A 60 -4.63 20.29 6.52
C ALA A 60 -5.42 19.59 5.39
N PHE A 61 -6.32 18.66 5.73
CA PHE A 61 -7.14 17.86 4.83
C PHE A 61 -8.62 17.92 5.22
N PRO A 62 -9.25 19.11 5.17
CA PRO A 62 -10.62 19.31 5.66
C PRO A 62 -11.65 18.45 4.92
N GLU A 63 -11.34 18.02 3.70
CA GLU A 63 -12.19 17.09 2.95
C GLU A 63 -12.36 15.71 3.61
N LEU A 64 -11.53 15.35 4.59
CA LEU A 64 -11.64 14.10 5.34
C LEU A 64 -12.58 14.21 6.56
N GLN A 65 -13.00 15.40 6.91
CA GLN A 65 -13.89 15.66 8.06
C GLN A 65 -15.17 14.79 8.03
N PRO A 66 -15.86 14.59 6.89
CA PRO A 66 -17.04 13.73 6.85
C PRO A 66 -16.78 12.28 7.29
N LEU A 67 -15.57 11.74 7.04
CA LEU A 67 -15.22 10.40 7.50
C LEU A 67 -15.08 10.34 9.02
N GLN A 68 -14.54 11.40 9.64
CA GLN A 68 -14.39 11.47 11.09
C GLN A 68 -15.76 11.73 11.77
N GLU A 69 -16.61 12.57 11.18
CA GLU A 69 -17.95 12.86 11.73
C GLU A 69 -18.88 11.63 11.70
N HIS A 70 -18.76 10.77 10.67
CA HIS A 70 -19.57 9.57 10.50
C HIS A 70 -18.84 8.26 10.88
N TRP A 71 -17.82 8.35 11.74
CA TRP A 71 -16.99 7.20 12.07
C TRP A 71 -17.75 6.02 12.69
N GLN A 72 -18.82 6.29 13.47
CA GLN A 72 -19.65 5.24 14.07
C GLN A 72 -20.43 4.44 13.02
N GLU A 73 -20.93 5.12 11.96
CA GLU A 73 -21.63 4.45 10.86
C GLU A 73 -20.62 3.56 10.09
N ILE A 74 -19.44 4.10 9.81
CA ILE A 74 -18.34 3.37 9.17
C ILE A 74 -17.89 2.17 10.02
N ARG A 75 -17.79 2.37 11.34
CA ARG A 75 -17.47 1.30 12.31
C ARG A 75 -18.51 0.19 12.27
N ALA A 76 -19.80 0.51 12.25
CA ALA A 76 -20.86 -0.49 12.23
C ALA A 76 -20.78 -1.39 11.00
N GLU A 77 -20.53 -0.84 9.81
CA GLU A 77 -20.33 -1.62 8.59
C GLU A 77 -19.04 -2.48 8.66
N ALA A 78 -17.94 -1.94 9.20
CA ALA A 78 -16.70 -2.69 9.35
C ALA A 78 -16.83 -3.86 10.35
N GLN A 79 -17.53 -3.66 11.45
CA GLN A 79 -17.79 -4.70 12.45
C GLN A 79 -18.71 -5.80 11.89
N GLN A 80 -19.72 -5.43 11.11
CA GLN A 80 -20.56 -6.41 10.41
C GLN A 80 -19.74 -7.27 9.46
N LEU A 81 -18.88 -6.66 8.62
CA LEU A 81 -18.00 -7.40 7.73
C LEU A 81 -17.03 -8.32 8.47
N LEU A 82 -16.51 -7.90 9.61
CA LEU A 82 -15.66 -8.74 10.44
C LEU A 82 -16.45 -9.95 10.97
N HIS A 83 -17.68 -9.72 11.45
CA HIS A 83 -18.55 -10.77 12.00
C HIS A 83 -18.90 -11.84 10.95
N VAL A 84 -19.22 -11.43 9.74
CA VAL A 84 -19.54 -12.38 8.64
C VAL A 84 -18.29 -12.92 7.93
N GLY A 85 -17.09 -12.52 8.35
CA GLY A 85 -15.82 -13.06 7.83
C GLY A 85 -15.36 -12.48 6.49
N GLU A 86 -15.93 -11.37 6.04
CA GLU A 86 -15.56 -10.72 4.77
C GLU A 86 -14.26 -9.92 4.86
N ILE A 87 -13.85 -9.45 6.05
CA ILE A 87 -12.50 -8.92 6.24
C ILE A 87 -11.54 -10.11 6.32
N LYS A 88 -10.89 -10.42 5.21
CA LYS A 88 -10.13 -11.66 5.01
C LYS A 88 -8.77 -11.43 4.34
N LYS A 89 -7.91 -12.42 4.40
CA LYS A 89 -6.70 -12.50 3.57
C LYS A 89 -7.07 -12.92 2.15
N SER A 90 -6.20 -12.59 1.18
CA SER A 90 -6.32 -13.20 -0.15
C SER A 90 -5.71 -14.61 -0.13
N ASP A 91 -6.47 -15.60 -0.59
CA ASP A 91 -6.02 -16.99 -0.70
C ASP A 91 -5.43 -17.32 -2.09
N ASN A 92 -5.63 -16.46 -3.09
CA ASN A 92 -5.28 -16.69 -4.49
C ASN A 92 -3.96 -16.03 -4.95
N TYR A 93 -3.20 -15.41 -4.04
CA TYR A 93 -2.03 -14.60 -4.37
C TYR A 93 -2.35 -13.49 -5.39
N ASP A 94 -3.52 -12.90 -5.29
CA ASP A 94 -4.04 -11.86 -6.18
C ASP A 94 -4.01 -10.46 -5.54
N ASP A 95 -3.18 -10.28 -4.52
CA ASP A 95 -2.97 -9.03 -3.81
C ASP A 95 -1.48 -8.70 -3.72
N VAL A 96 -0.95 -8.05 -4.75
CA VAL A 96 0.48 -7.68 -4.84
C VAL A 96 0.89 -6.72 -3.74
N GLY A 97 -0.02 -5.84 -3.31
CA GLY A 97 0.25 -4.79 -2.32
C GLY A 97 0.46 -5.34 -0.91
N PHE A 98 -0.36 -6.30 -0.50
CA PHE A 98 -0.45 -6.70 0.91
C PHE A 98 -0.20 -8.20 1.17
N ASN A 99 0.16 -8.97 0.16
CA ASN A 99 0.36 -10.42 0.29
C ASN A 99 1.35 -10.81 1.41
N SER A 100 2.35 -10.00 1.70
CA SER A 100 3.31 -10.27 2.78
C SER A 100 2.71 -10.10 4.17
N PHE A 101 1.70 -9.24 4.33
CA PHE A 101 1.08 -8.90 5.62
C PHE A 101 0.11 -9.98 6.10
N PHE A 102 -0.50 -10.72 5.20
CA PHE A 102 -1.39 -11.83 5.56
C PHE A 102 -0.72 -12.90 6.44
N LYS A 103 0.62 -13.02 6.38
CA LYS A 103 1.39 -13.94 7.22
C LYS A 103 1.41 -13.56 8.71
N THR A 104 1.11 -12.30 9.02
CA THR A 104 1.05 -11.79 10.39
C THR A 104 -0.37 -11.81 10.97
N GLY A 105 -1.34 -12.34 10.24
CA GLY A 105 -2.75 -12.32 10.62
C GLY A 105 -3.49 -11.05 10.21
N TRP A 106 -2.80 -10.08 9.61
CA TRP A 106 -3.44 -8.89 9.03
C TRP A 106 -4.44 -9.30 7.93
N LYS A 107 -5.59 -8.61 7.90
CA LYS A 107 -6.66 -8.86 6.93
C LYS A 107 -7.21 -7.54 6.41
N ARG A 108 -7.88 -7.59 5.28
CA ARG A 108 -8.45 -6.40 4.65
C ARG A 108 -9.78 -6.69 3.94
N PHE A 109 -10.53 -5.60 3.67
CA PHE A 109 -11.65 -5.55 2.75
C PHE A 109 -11.58 -4.24 1.98
N TYR A 110 -11.41 -4.30 0.65
CA TYR A 110 -11.30 -3.12 -0.21
C TYR A 110 -12.64 -2.45 -0.42
N LEU A 111 -12.67 -1.12 -0.27
CA LEU A 111 -13.83 -0.26 -0.55
C LEU A 111 -13.69 0.42 -1.91
N LYS A 112 -12.47 0.89 -2.22
CA LYS A 112 -12.14 1.63 -3.44
C LYS A 112 -10.66 1.42 -3.78
N TRP A 113 -10.31 1.39 -5.07
CA TRP A 113 -8.90 1.32 -5.47
C TRP A 113 -8.62 2.14 -6.74
N TYR A 114 -8.01 3.34 -6.60
CA TYR A 114 -7.55 4.26 -7.67
C TYR A 114 -8.50 4.43 -8.86
N GLY A 115 -9.78 4.33 -8.63
CA GLY A 115 -10.85 4.42 -9.60
C GLY A 115 -12.20 4.38 -8.91
N GLU A 116 -13.05 3.48 -9.35
CA GLU A 116 -14.39 3.24 -8.79
C GLU A 116 -14.32 2.40 -7.52
N SER A 117 -15.39 2.45 -6.72
CA SER A 117 -15.60 1.54 -5.60
C SER A 117 -15.79 0.10 -6.10
N HIS A 118 -15.39 -0.89 -5.29
CA HIS A 118 -15.65 -2.30 -5.60
C HIS A 118 -17.15 -2.60 -5.54
N PRO A 119 -17.72 -3.38 -6.49
CA PRO A 119 -19.11 -3.81 -6.44
C PRO A 119 -19.50 -4.49 -5.12
N SER A 120 -18.63 -5.37 -4.59
CA SER A 120 -18.82 -6.00 -3.29
C SER A 120 -18.95 -4.97 -2.15
N ALA A 121 -18.14 -3.90 -2.18
CA ALA A 121 -18.18 -2.86 -1.17
C ALA A 121 -19.44 -1.98 -1.27
N MET A 122 -19.89 -1.66 -2.48
CA MET A 122 -21.13 -0.91 -2.68
C MET A 122 -22.35 -1.67 -2.13
N THR A 123 -22.32 -3.00 -2.17
CA THR A 123 -23.39 -3.85 -1.64
C THR A 123 -23.31 -4.02 -0.13
N LEU A 124 -22.10 -4.24 0.40
CA LEU A 124 -21.90 -4.62 1.81
C LEU A 124 -21.63 -3.42 2.74
N CYS A 125 -21.16 -2.30 2.18
CA CYS A 125 -20.82 -1.08 2.91
C CYS A 125 -21.34 0.16 2.17
N PRO A 126 -22.66 0.25 1.92
CA PRO A 126 -23.24 1.33 1.11
C PRO A 126 -22.95 2.72 1.67
N ARG A 127 -23.02 2.88 2.99
CA ARG A 127 -22.80 4.18 3.64
C ARG A 127 -21.35 4.63 3.58
N THR A 128 -20.40 3.74 3.88
CA THR A 128 -18.97 4.05 3.77
C THR A 128 -18.59 4.35 2.33
N THR A 129 -19.10 3.60 1.37
CA THR A 129 -18.79 3.83 -0.06
C THR A 129 -19.40 5.14 -0.57
N GLU A 130 -20.58 5.53 -0.12
CA GLU A 130 -21.19 6.83 -0.41
C GLU A 130 -20.31 8.00 0.08
N LEU A 131 -19.88 7.96 1.35
CA LEU A 131 -18.97 8.95 1.92
C LEU A 131 -17.66 9.05 1.13
N LEU A 132 -17.04 7.92 0.81
CA LEU A 132 -15.79 7.87 0.04
C LEU A 132 -15.94 8.38 -1.40
N GLN A 133 -17.11 8.20 -2.03
CA GLN A 133 -17.40 8.73 -3.36
C GLN A 133 -17.51 10.26 -3.34
N GLY A 134 -18.04 10.83 -2.27
CA GLY A 134 -18.11 12.27 -2.06
C GLY A 134 -16.75 12.96 -1.93
N ILE A 135 -15.67 12.20 -1.63
CA ILE A 135 -14.34 12.76 -1.40
C ILE A 135 -13.40 12.41 -2.57
N GLY A 136 -13.31 13.30 -3.56
CA GLY A 136 -12.54 13.07 -4.78
C GLY A 136 -11.01 12.91 -4.58
N THR A 137 -10.47 13.36 -3.45
CA THR A 137 -9.05 13.19 -3.09
C THR A 137 -8.74 11.79 -2.55
N VAL A 138 -9.70 11.04 -2.03
CA VAL A 138 -9.52 9.63 -1.65
C VAL A 138 -9.41 8.77 -2.91
N LYS A 139 -8.23 8.17 -3.11
CA LYS A 139 -7.91 7.34 -4.29
C LYS A 139 -8.06 5.85 -4.05
N ALA A 140 -7.72 5.40 -2.85
CA ALA A 140 -7.96 4.03 -2.41
C ALA A 140 -8.49 4.03 -0.98
N ALA A 141 -9.29 3.04 -0.64
CA ALA A 141 -9.78 2.85 0.72
C ALA A 141 -10.04 1.37 1.00
N MET A 142 -9.80 0.95 2.24
CA MET A 142 -10.12 -0.39 2.73
C MET A 142 -10.33 -0.40 4.24
N PHE A 143 -11.08 -1.37 4.73
CA PHE A 143 -10.98 -1.77 6.13
C PHE A 143 -9.78 -2.67 6.33
N ALA A 144 -9.03 -2.45 7.39
CA ALA A 144 -7.86 -3.24 7.72
C ALA A 144 -7.83 -3.61 9.21
N THR A 145 -7.55 -4.90 9.48
CA THR A 145 -7.46 -5.40 10.85
C THR A 145 -6.01 -5.78 11.19
N LEU A 146 -5.65 -5.57 12.46
CA LEU A 146 -4.40 -6.03 13.03
C LEU A 146 -4.69 -6.79 14.34
N PRO A 147 -4.60 -8.13 14.35
CA PRO A 147 -4.97 -8.92 15.51
C PRO A 147 -3.98 -8.77 16.67
N PRO A 148 -4.36 -9.24 17.89
CA PRO A 148 -3.46 -9.33 19.03
C PRO A 148 -2.11 -9.96 18.70
N GLY A 149 -1.03 -9.40 19.24
CA GLY A 149 0.33 -9.89 19.05
C GLY A 149 0.91 -9.67 17.64
N ALA A 150 0.14 -9.15 16.67
CA ALA A 150 0.61 -8.97 15.30
C ALA A 150 1.56 -7.77 15.17
N LYS A 151 2.60 -7.97 14.35
CA LYS A 151 3.55 -6.93 13.97
C LYS A 151 3.85 -6.98 12.49
N LEU A 152 3.60 -5.88 11.78
CA LEU A 152 3.99 -5.74 10.38
C LEU A 152 5.50 -5.50 10.27
N VAL A 153 6.09 -5.98 9.19
CA VAL A 153 7.52 -5.74 8.91
C VAL A 153 7.75 -4.26 8.56
N ARG A 154 8.92 -3.74 8.91
CA ARG A 154 9.34 -2.40 8.49
C ARG A 154 9.41 -2.33 6.96
N HIS A 155 8.70 -1.40 6.37
CA HIS A 155 8.61 -1.18 4.93
C HIS A 155 8.36 0.29 4.63
N ARG A 156 8.39 0.67 3.39
CA ARG A 156 7.84 1.92 2.86
C ARG A 156 6.95 1.58 1.67
N ASP A 157 5.92 2.37 1.46
CA ASP A 157 5.07 2.18 0.31
C ASP A 157 5.73 2.72 -0.96
N PRO A 158 5.40 2.14 -2.13
CA PRO A 158 6.17 2.40 -3.36
C PRO A 158 5.93 3.78 -3.97
N TYR A 159 4.80 4.44 -3.67
CA TYR A 159 4.30 5.56 -4.44
C TYR A 159 4.08 6.82 -3.59
N ALA A 160 4.72 7.92 -4.00
CA ALA A 160 4.66 9.20 -3.30
C ALA A 160 3.49 10.10 -3.75
N GLY A 161 2.63 9.65 -4.64
CA GLY A 161 1.50 10.44 -5.16
C GLY A 161 0.31 10.52 -4.21
N SER A 162 0.38 9.79 -3.11
CA SER A 162 -0.59 9.80 -2.01
C SER A 162 0.08 10.09 -0.67
N TYR A 163 -0.76 10.44 0.29
CA TYR A 163 -0.53 10.30 1.73
C TYR A 163 -1.47 9.24 2.26
N ARG A 164 -1.14 8.65 3.38
CA ARG A 164 -1.98 7.69 4.08
C ARG A 164 -2.79 8.39 5.16
N PHE A 165 -4.12 8.16 5.13
CA PHE A 165 -5.02 8.52 6.20
C PHE A 165 -5.53 7.24 6.87
N HIS A 166 -5.41 7.16 8.20
CA HIS A 166 -6.08 6.14 8.99
C HIS A 166 -7.10 6.78 9.92
N LEU A 167 -8.28 6.19 10.00
CA LEU A 167 -9.31 6.52 10.99
C LEU A 167 -9.51 5.30 11.90
N GLY A 168 -9.35 5.47 13.20
CA GLY A 168 -9.65 4.43 14.19
C GLY A 168 -11.14 4.14 14.21
N LEU A 169 -11.53 2.86 14.05
CA LEU A 169 -12.92 2.44 14.06
C LEU A 169 -13.24 1.58 15.30
N ASP A 170 -12.43 0.59 15.53
CA ASP A 170 -12.54 -0.33 16.69
C ASP A 170 -11.12 -0.68 17.10
N THR A 171 -10.60 0.09 18.05
CA THR A 171 -9.20 0.04 18.44
C THR A 171 -9.08 -0.30 19.92
N PRO A 172 -7.95 -0.85 20.37
CA PRO A 172 -7.71 -1.05 21.80
C PRO A 172 -7.71 0.24 22.62
N ASN A 173 -7.60 1.41 21.98
CA ASN A 173 -7.39 2.70 22.65
C ASN A 173 -6.21 2.71 23.61
N ASP A 174 -5.15 1.98 23.27
CA ASP A 174 -3.97 1.68 24.10
C ASP A 174 -2.67 1.97 23.33
N GLU A 175 -1.63 2.43 24.06
CA GLU A 175 -0.31 2.73 23.51
C GLU A 175 0.41 1.49 22.95
N GLY A 176 0.00 0.29 23.33
CA GLY A 176 0.49 -0.98 22.80
C GLY A 176 0.02 -1.27 21.36
N CYS A 177 -0.97 -0.50 20.86
CA CYS A 177 -1.45 -0.63 19.49
C CYS A 177 -1.11 0.64 18.68
N TYR A 178 -0.03 0.60 17.90
CA TYR A 178 0.55 1.79 17.28
C TYR A 178 1.10 1.54 15.87
N ILE A 179 1.29 2.65 15.15
CA ILE A 179 2.14 2.74 13.97
C ILE A 179 3.37 3.60 14.30
N ASP A 180 4.53 3.15 13.82
CA ASP A 180 5.79 3.92 13.90
C ASP A 180 6.15 4.35 12.47
N VAL A 181 6.24 5.65 12.24
CA VAL A 181 6.62 6.23 10.95
C VAL A 181 7.88 7.04 11.16
N ASP A 182 8.98 6.61 10.55
CA ASP A 182 10.31 7.24 10.65
C ASP A 182 10.82 7.37 12.10
N GLY A 183 10.40 6.46 13.01
CA GLY A 183 10.76 6.46 14.43
C GLY A 183 9.84 7.28 15.33
N GLU A 184 8.78 7.85 14.80
CA GLU A 184 7.73 8.53 15.56
C GLU A 184 6.50 7.64 15.67
N LYS A 185 5.97 7.44 16.88
CA LYS A 185 4.81 6.57 17.14
C LYS A 185 3.53 7.37 17.21
N TYR A 186 2.47 6.76 16.67
CA TYR A 186 1.09 7.17 16.85
C TYR A 186 0.25 5.96 17.24
N SER A 187 -0.51 6.05 18.34
CA SER A 187 -1.43 5.00 18.81
C SER A 187 -2.84 5.34 18.39
N TRP A 188 -3.51 4.40 17.70
CA TRP A 188 -4.87 4.65 17.21
C TRP A 188 -5.88 4.75 18.35
N ARG A 189 -6.81 5.69 18.18
CA ARG A 189 -7.99 5.92 19.03
C ARG A 189 -9.25 5.87 18.16
N ASP A 190 -10.34 5.41 18.74
CA ASP A 190 -11.64 5.36 18.07
C ASP A 190 -12.12 6.78 17.69
N GLY A 191 -12.53 6.95 16.44
CA GLY A 191 -12.98 8.24 15.89
C GLY A 191 -11.86 9.23 15.56
N GLU A 192 -10.58 8.94 15.90
CA GLU A 192 -9.48 9.83 15.60
C GLU A 192 -8.81 9.47 14.27
N GLY A 193 -8.52 10.51 13.47
CA GLY A 193 -7.83 10.42 12.21
C GLY A 193 -6.35 10.77 12.34
N VAL A 194 -5.49 10.09 11.56
CA VAL A 194 -4.08 10.43 11.41
C VAL A 194 -3.68 10.44 9.94
N VAL A 195 -2.91 11.44 9.52
CA VAL A 195 -2.32 11.53 8.19
C VAL A 195 -0.81 11.40 8.27
N PHE A 196 -0.22 10.53 7.46
CA PHE A 196 1.22 10.35 7.39
C PHE A 196 1.71 10.08 5.97
N ASP A 197 2.99 10.33 5.76
CA ASP A 197 3.66 10.02 4.49
C ASP A 197 4.17 8.57 4.51
N GLU A 198 3.43 7.68 3.87
CA GLU A 198 3.69 6.24 3.78
C GLU A 198 5.00 5.86 3.08
N THR A 199 5.66 6.84 2.45
CA THR A 199 6.95 6.64 1.81
C THR A 199 8.14 6.79 2.76
N TYR A 200 7.92 7.18 4.02
CA TYR A 200 8.87 6.93 5.10
C TYR A 200 8.81 5.47 5.54
N ILE A 201 9.91 4.96 6.10
CA ILE A 201 9.91 3.61 6.67
C ILE A 201 8.98 3.58 7.86
N HIS A 202 8.01 2.66 7.81
CA HIS A 202 7.02 2.50 8.86
C HIS A 202 6.71 1.02 9.13
N TYR A 203 6.09 0.78 10.28
CA TYR A 203 5.54 -0.52 10.66
C TYR A 203 4.44 -0.32 11.69
N ALA A 204 3.54 -1.29 11.81
CA ALA A 204 2.49 -1.31 12.82
C ALA A 204 2.68 -2.49 13.76
N ALA A 205 2.30 -2.32 15.03
CA ALA A 205 2.29 -3.37 16.03
C ALA A 205 1.03 -3.27 16.89
N ASN A 206 0.51 -4.41 17.27
CA ASN A 206 -0.56 -4.54 18.26
C ASN A 206 -0.10 -5.53 19.34
N THR A 207 0.33 -5.01 20.47
CA THR A 207 0.80 -5.81 21.62
C THR A 207 -0.29 -6.01 22.67
N THR A 208 -1.53 -5.57 22.36
CA THR A 208 -2.70 -5.72 23.23
C THR A 208 -3.43 -7.03 22.95
N GLU A 209 -4.43 -7.33 23.80
CA GLU A 209 -5.29 -8.51 23.66
C GLU A 209 -6.51 -8.27 22.75
N HIS A 210 -6.69 -7.04 22.22
CA HIS A 210 -7.83 -6.67 21.39
C HIS A 210 -7.42 -6.48 19.92
N ASN A 211 -8.32 -6.86 19.00
CA ASN A 211 -8.12 -6.61 17.58
C ASN A 211 -8.24 -5.10 17.29
N ARG A 212 -7.54 -4.62 16.27
CA ARG A 212 -7.66 -3.25 15.78
C ARG A 212 -8.33 -3.25 14.40
N ILE A 213 -9.37 -2.44 14.21
CA ILE A 213 -10.00 -2.14 12.92
C ILE A 213 -9.82 -0.66 12.62
N ILE A 214 -9.35 -0.34 11.43
CA ILE A 214 -9.26 1.03 10.91
C ILE A 214 -9.88 1.13 9.52
N LEU A 215 -10.34 2.32 9.16
CA LEU A 215 -10.45 2.74 7.79
C LEU A 215 -9.07 3.26 7.34
N PHE A 216 -8.56 2.71 6.28
CA PHE A 216 -7.26 2.99 5.68
C PHE A 216 -7.51 3.63 4.30
N CYS A 217 -7.02 4.84 4.06
CA CYS A 217 -7.20 5.53 2.80
C CYS A 217 -5.89 6.05 2.24
N ASP A 218 -5.74 5.98 0.91
CA ASP A 218 -4.76 6.76 0.15
C ASP A 218 -5.44 8.07 -0.28
N ILE A 219 -4.90 9.20 0.13
CA ILE A 219 -5.39 10.53 -0.24
C ILE A 219 -4.41 11.19 -1.20
N GLU A 220 -4.91 11.83 -2.26
CA GLU A 220 -4.08 12.49 -3.29
C GLU A 220 -3.13 13.50 -2.62
N ARG A 221 -1.82 13.36 -2.88
CA ARG A 221 -0.83 14.34 -2.42
C ARG A 221 -1.08 15.69 -3.10
N PRO A 222 -1.34 16.76 -2.34
CA PRO A 222 -1.47 18.11 -2.91
C PRO A 222 -0.14 18.57 -3.52
N LEU A 223 -0.16 18.96 -4.80
CA LEU A 223 1.00 19.43 -5.53
C LEU A 223 0.89 20.92 -5.86
N LYS A 224 2.04 21.61 -5.96
CA LYS A 224 2.14 23.07 -6.19
C LYS A 224 1.56 23.49 -7.54
N TYR A 225 1.69 22.65 -8.57
CA TYR A 225 1.34 23.01 -9.95
C TYR A 225 0.29 22.06 -10.52
N ARG A 226 -0.64 22.61 -11.33
CA ARG A 226 -1.72 21.84 -11.96
C ARG A 226 -1.19 20.73 -12.88
N TRP A 227 -0.12 20.99 -13.62
CA TRP A 227 0.49 19.99 -14.50
C TRP A 227 1.11 18.82 -13.72
N ALA A 228 1.71 19.09 -12.56
CA ALA A 228 2.22 18.03 -11.69
C ALA A 228 1.05 17.19 -11.10
N THR A 229 -0.05 17.85 -10.71
CA THR A 229 -1.28 17.16 -10.28
C THR A 229 -1.87 16.32 -11.43
N ALA A 230 -1.89 16.85 -12.65
CA ALA A 230 -2.36 16.10 -13.82
C ALA A 230 -1.50 14.85 -14.08
N PHE A 231 -0.17 14.99 -14.00
CA PHE A 231 0.75 13.84 -14.08
C PHE A 231 0.47 12.80 -12.96
N ASN A 232 0.33 13.24 -11.70
CA ASN A 232 0.03 12.37 -10.57
C ASN A 232 -1.29 11.59 -10.80
N ARG A 233 -2.33 12.25 -11.26
CA ARG A 233 -3.62 11.65 -11.58
C ARG A 233 -3.54 10.69 -12.76
N TRP A 234 -2.78 11.02 -13.79
CA TRP A 234 -2.52 10.11 -14.91
C TRP A 234 -1.79 8.85 -14.44
N PHE A 235 -0.70 9.00 -13.65
CA PHE A 235 0.07 7.89 -13.13
C PHE A 235 -0.78 6.98 -12.23
N SER A 236 -1.55 7.56 -11.32
CA SER A 236 -2.42 6.81 -10.41
C SER A 236 -3.47 5.99 -11.14
N ARG A 237 -4.11 6.57 -12.16
CA ARG A 237 -5.14 5.88 -12.96
C ARG A 237 -4.60 4.76 -13.85
N ASN A 238 -3.36 4.87 -14.34
CA ASN A 238 -2.80 3.91 -15.29
C ASN A 238 -1.88 2.88 -14.62
N VAL A 239 -1.17 3.27 -13.57
CA VAL A 239 -0.19 2.39 -12.90
C VAL A 239 -0.74 1.84 -11.59
N MET A 240 -1.20 2.72 -10.67
CA MET A 240 -1.68 2.26 -9.37
C MET A 240 -3.00 1.48 -9.47
N ALA A 241 -3.91 1.91 -10.34
CA ALA A 241 -5.15 1.17 -10.61
C ALA A 241 -4.92 -0.24 -11.14
N ALA A 242 -3.80 -0.48 -11.85
CA ALA A 242 -3.45 -1.80 -12.35
C ALA A 242 -3.08 -2.81 -11.25
N ALA A 243 -2.88 -2.35 -10.00
CA ALA A 243 -2.65 -3.19 -8.83
C ALA A 243 -3.94 -3.52 -8.05
N ALA A 244 -5.13 -3.19 -8.56
CA ALA A 244 -6.40 -3.49 -7.90
C ALA A 244 -6.52 -4.98 -7.55
N ALA A 245 -6.87 -5.27 -6.30
CA ALA A 245 -7.09 -6.63 -5.80
C ALA A 245 -8.58 -6.81 -5.45
N PRO A 246 -9.17 -7.96 -5.71
CA PRO A 246 -10.59 -8.21 -5.46
C PRO A 246 -10.84 -8.59 -3.98
N ASN A 247 -12.06 -8.37 -3.50
CA ASN A 247 -12.59 -9.00 -2.29
C ASN A 247 -13.19 -10.37 -2.64
N ASP A 248 -13.91 -10.44 -3.77
CA ASP A 248 -14.57 -11.65 -4.27
C ASP A 248 -14.46 -11.76 -5.81
N ALA A 249 -15.11 -12.78 -6.37
CA ALA A 249 -15.08 -13.06 -7.81
C ALA A 249 -15.78 -11.98 -8.67
N GLY A 250 -16.65 -11.14 -8.08
CA GLY A 250 -17.36 -10.06 -8.77
C GLY A 250 -16.55 -8.80 -8.95
N ASP A 251 -15.46 -8.65 -8.19
CA ASP A 251 -14.63 -7.46 -8.20
C ASP A 251 -13.58 -7.47 -9.32
N LYS A 252 -13.20 -6.27 -9.76
CA LYS A 252 -12.16 -6.10 -10.79
C LYS A 252 -10.77 -6.43 -10.24
N THR A 253 -10.02 -7.28 -10.95
CA THR A 253 -8.61 -7.56 -10.68
C THR A 253 -7.73 -6.82 -11.68
N GLY A 254 -6.78 -6.03 -11.20
CA GLY A 254 -5.85 -5.27 -12.02
C GLY A 254 -4.84 -6.14 -12.77
N ALA A 255 -4.29 -5.62 -13.87
CA ALA A 255 -3.34 -6.35 -14.72
C ALA A 255 -2.06 -6.77 -13.97
N ILE A 256 -1.55 -5.90 -13.08
CA ILE A 256 -0.37 -6.19 -12.24
C ILE A 256 -0.67 -7.35 -11.29
N ASN A 257 -1.85 -7.39 -10.67
CA ASN A 257 -2.23 -8.50 -9.81
C ASN A 257 -2.39 -9.83 -10.58
N ARG A 258 -2.98 -9.79 -11.78
CA ARG A 258 -3.04 -10.98 -12.64
C ARG A 258 -1.65 -11.51 -13.01
N LEU A 259 -0.71 -10.59 -13.32
CA LEU A 259 0.69 -10.95 -13.57
C LEU A 259 1.37 -11.49 -12.32
N PHE A 260 1.17 -10.84 -11.17
CA PHE A 260 1.70 -11.28 -9.88
C PHE A 260 1.26 -12.69 -9.53
N THR A 261 -0.03 -13.00 -9.67
CA THR A 261 -0.58 -14.33 -9.45
C THR A 261 0.13 -15.39 -10.31
N ARG A 262 0.37 -15.08 -11.59
CA ARG A 262 1.09 -15.99 -12.51
C ARG A 262 2.55 -16.21 -12.08
N ILE A 263 3.27 -15.11 -11.79
CA ILE A 263 4.68 -15.16 -11.34
C ILE A 263 4.77 -15.92 -10.01
N TYR A 264 3.85 -15.68 -9.09
CA TYR A 264 3.87 -16.33 -7.79
C TYR A 264 3.64 -17.85 -7.91
N ARG A 265 2.70 -18.28 -8.77
CA ARG A 265 2.48 -19.71 -9.09
C ARG A 265 3.73 -20.36 -9.69
N ILE A 266 4.42 -19.68 -10.61
CA ILE A 266 5.70 -20.15 -11.17
C ILE A 266 6.76 -20.29 -10.06
N ARG A 267 6.84 -19.30 -9.16
CA ARG A 267 7.76 -19.33 -8.02
C ARG A 267 7.48 -20.50 -7.07
N GLU A 268 6.23 -20.80 -6.78
CA GLU A 268 5.86 -21.94 -5.92
C GLU A 268 6.21 -23.27 -6.59
N ARG A 269 5.95 -23.41 -7.90
CA ARG A 269 6.40 -24.57 -8.68
C ARG A 269 7.92 -24.70 -8.64
N GLY A 270 8.65 -23.61 -8.80
CA GLY A 270 10.13 -23.58 -8.69
C GLY A 270 10.62 -24.00 -7.30
N LYS A 271 9.96 -23.57 -6.22
CA LYS A 271 10.31 -24.03 -4.86
C LYS A 271 10.07 -25.53 -4.69
N ALA A 272 8.94 -26.05 -5.19
CA ALA A 272 8.63 -27.47 -5.15
C ALA A 272 9.67 -28.27 -5.95
N LEU A 273 10.03 -27.83 -7.14
CA LEU A 273 11.10 -28.43 -7.94
C LEU A 273 12.44 -28.41 -7.21
N LYS A 274 12.82 -27.28 -6.62
CA LYS A 274 14.06 -27.15 -5.83
C LYS A 274 14.10 -28.12 -4.66
N LYS A 275 12.95 -28.35 -3.99
CA LYS A 275 12.84 -29.31 -2.89
C LYS A 275 12.96 -30.76 -3.40
N ARG A 276 12.42 -31.05 -4.60
CA ARG A 276 12.45 -32.39 -5.23
C ARG A 276 13.77 -32.68 -5.93
N ASN A 277 14.31 -31.73 -6.70
CA ASN A 277 15.53 -31.87 -7.46
C ASN A 277 16.27 -30.52 -7.59
N ARG A 278 17.21 -30.28 -6.67
CA ARG A 278 17.95 -29.01 -6.56
C ARG A 278 18.79 -28.70 -7.81
N MET A 279 19.41 -29.75 -8.43
CA MET A 279 20.27 -29.58 -9.62
C MET A 279 19.43 -29.15 -10.84
N ARG A 280 18.30 -29.85 -11.09
CA ARG A 280 17.39 -29.52 -12.18
C ARG A 280 16.82 -28.09 -12.02
N TYR A 281 16.43 -27.67 -10.77
CA TYR A 281 15.98 -26.32 -10.51
C TYR A 281 17.01 -25.25 -10.91
N TYR A 282 18.29 -25.44 -10.55
CA TYR A 282 19.30 -24.45 -10.90
C TYR A 282 19.63 -24.48 -12.39
N LEU A 283 19.61 -25.63 -13.05
CA LEU A 283 19.75 -25.73 -14.49
C LEU A 283 18.67 -24.94 -15.23
N GLU A 284 17.40 -25.24 -14.93
CA GLU A 284 16.26 -24.54 -15.53
C GLU A 284 16.30 -23.02 -15.23
N LYS A 285 16.62 -22.63 -13.99
CA LYS A 285 16.78 -21.22 -13.60
C LYS A 285 17.82 -20.50 -14.44
N TRP A 286 18.99 -21.09 -14.61
CA TRP A 286 20.08 -20.44 -15.36
C TRP A 286 19.83 -20.44 -16.87
N LEU A 287 19.15 -21.43 -17.43
CA LEU A 287 18.67 -21.40 -18.80
C LEU A 287 17.70 -20.26 -19.06
N VAL A 288 16.75 -20.03 -18.17
CA VAL A 288 15.81 -18.88 -18.26
C VAL A 288 16.58 -17.56 -18.15
N VAL A 289 17.52 -17.43 -17.22
CA VAL A 289 18.35 -16.21 -17.07
C VAL A 289 19.16 -15.96 -18.34
N ALA A 290 19.81 -16.99 -18.89
CA ALA A 290 20.59 -16.89 -20.15
C ALA A 290 19.69 -16.46 -21.32
N ALA A 291 18.50 -17.04 -21.46
CA ALA A 291 17.54 -16.65 -22.49
C ALA A 291 17.10 -15.19 -22.38
N LEU A 292 16.86 -14.69 -21.14
CA LEU A 292 16.52 -13.29 -20.91
C LEU A 292 17.68 -12.34 -21.22
N ILE A 293 18.91 -12.71 -20.89
CA ILE A 293 20.12 -11.92 -21.24
C ILE A 293 20.26 -11.82 -22.74
N VAL A 294 20.16 -12.97 -23.47
CA VAL A 294 20.21 -12.98 -24.93
C VAL A 294 19.13 -12.08 -25.52
N LEU A 295 17.89 -12.21 -25.06
CA LEU A 295 16.78 -11.36 -25.52
C LEU A 295 17.09 -9.87 -25.29
N PHE A 296 17.64 -9.51 -24.13
CA PHE A 296 18.00 -8.11 -23.80
C PHE A 296 19.13 -7.55 -24.68
N ILE A 297 20.07 -8.39 -25.12
CA ILE A 297 21.18 -7.96 -25.98
C ILE A 297 20.69 -7.71 -27.42
N TYR A 298 19.71 -8.48 -27.90
CA TYR A 298 19.21 -8.39 -29.29
C TYR A 298 18.02 -7.43 -29.47
N ILE A 299 17.48 -6.83 -28.42
CA ILE A 299 16.52 -5.73 -28.41
C ILE A 299 17.23 -4.40 -28.06
#